data_66c57578241303ec60a59f71eb8cefcd
#
_entry.id   66c57578241303ec60a59f71eb8cefcd
#
_cell.length_a   1.000
_cell.length_b   1.000
_cell.length_c   1.000
_cell.angle_alpha   90.00
_cell.angle_beta   90.00
_cell.angle_gamma   90.00
#
_symmetry.space_group_name_H-M   'P 1'
#
loop_
_entity.id
_entity.type
_entity.pdbx_description
1 polymer ?
#
loop_
_entity_poly.entity_id
_entity_poly.type
_entity_poly.pdbx_seq_one_letter_code
_entity_poly.pdbx_strand_id
1 'polypeptide(L)'
;LLHFDFMDPPPAQTMLTALESLYALSALDDEGLLTRLGRKMADFPMDPPMAKMLITSVDMGCSEEMLSIVAMLSIPNVFYRPKDKQAQADAKRAKFFQPEGDHLTLLTVYNAWVSSRFSMPWCMDNFIQGRALRRAQDVRKQLVGIMDRYHHDILSCGSNYTRVRRAICSGYFRNAAKRDPQEGYRTLAEGGGNVYLHPSSSLFHRPPEYVVYHEVVMTSKEYMREVTAIEPKWLVEVAPRFFRMADPSHLSKRKRQEKIQPLFNRYAKDQDDWRLSKQQRLARVLQSQTF
;
A
#
# COMPACT_ATOMS: atom_id res chain seq x y z
N LEU A 1 3.17 25.47 -4.03
CA LEU A 1 2.28 25.21 -2.88
C LEU A 1 2.81 25.83 -1.59
N LEU A 2 4.11 25.71 -1.30
CA LEU A 2 4.71 26.26 -0.05
C LEU A 2 4.56 27.80 0.09
N HIS A 3 4.43 28.51 -1.02
CA HIS A 3 4.25 29.96 -1.07
C HIS A 3 2.86 30.36 -1.55
N PHE A 4 1.91 29.42 -1.56
CA PHE A 4 0.53 29.73 -1.92
C PHE A 4 -0.17 30.41 -0.74
N ASP A 5 -0.92 31.47 -1.03
CA ASP A 5 -1.66 32.24 -0.03
C ASP A 5 -2.98 31.51 0.31
N PHE A 6 -2.91 30.62 1.29
CA PHE A 6 -4.08 29.93 1.81
C PHE A 6 -4.80 30.79 2.83
N MET A 7 -6.13 30.76 2.86
CA MET A 7 -6.92 31.40 3.93
C MET A 7 -6.58 30.81 5.30
N ASP A 8 -6.36 29.48 5.35
CA ASP A 8 -5.95 28.75 6.56
C ASP A 8 -4.85 27.75 6.16
N PRO A 9 -3.57 28.15 6.26
CA PRO A 9 -2.46 27.36 5.75
C PRO A 9 -2.23 26.10 6.59
N PRO A 10 -2.07 24.93 5.95
CA PRO A 10 -1.67 23.73 6.65
C PRO A 10 -0.25 23.90 7.20
N PRO A 11 0.12 23.18 8.29
CA PRO A 11 1.47 23.21 8.82
C PRO A 11 2.52 22.90 7.74
N ALA A 12 3.58 23.69 7.66
CA ALA A 12 4.63 23.52 6.64
C ALA A 12 5.21 22.09 6.63
N GLN A 13 5.40 21.49 7.79
CA GLN A 13 5.89 20.12 7.93
C GLN A 13 4.96 19.08 7.28
N THR A 14 3.65 19.27 7.39
CA THR A 14 2.66 18.37 6.76
C THR A 14 2.74 18.49 5.23
N MET A 15 2.89 19.71 4.71
CA MET A 15 3.07 19.92 3.27
C MET A 15 4.36 19.29 2.75
N LEU A 16 5.46 19.43 3.47
CA LEU A 16 6.74 18.82 3.12
C LEU A 16 6.64 17.29 3.09
N THR A 17 6.02 16.68 4.09
CA THR A 17 5.78 15.24 4.13
C THR A 17 4.90 14.75 2.97
N ALA A 18 3.89 15.54 2.59
CA ALA A 18 3.04 15.23 1.43
C ALA A 18 3.83 15.29 0.11
N LEU A 19 4.66 16.34 -0.08
CA LEU A 19 5.54 16.45 -1.26
C LEU A 19 6.55 15.31 -1.34
N GLU A 20 7.18 14.94 -0.23
CA GLU A 20 8.05 13.75 -0.14
C GLU A 20 7.31 12.48 -0.54
N SER A 21 6.07 12.32 -0.07
CA SER A 21 5.25 11.15 -0.39
C SER A 21 4.97 11.06 -1.88
N LEU A 22 4.60 12.17 -2.52
CA LEU A 22 4.36 12.24 -3.95
C LEU A 22 5.65 12.02 -4.76
N TYR A 23 6.76 12.57 -4.30
CA TYR A 23 8.08 12.35 -4.91
C TYR A 23 8.50 10.88 -4.82
N ALA A 24 8.34 10.26 -3.66
CA ALA A 24 8.64 8.84 -3.46
C ALA A 24 7.78 7.93 -4.36
N LEU A 25 6.51 8.30 -4.59
CA LEU A 25 5.61 7.64 -5.55
C LEU A 25 5.99 7.92 -7.01
N SER A 26 7.00 8.75 -7.27
CA SER A 26 7.37 9.23 -8.60
C SER A 26 6.29 10.07 -9.30
N ALA A 27 5.35 10.62 -8.53
CA ALA A 27 4.36 11.56 -9.03
C ALA A 27 4.96 12.96 -9.29
N LEU A 28 6.03 13.31 -8.56
CA LEU A 28 6.84 14.52 -8.76
C LEU A 28 8.24 14.16 -9.23
N ASP A 29 8.84 15.06 -10.01
CA ASP A 29 10.24 14.99 -10.39
C ASP A 29 11.16 15.68 -9.36
N ASP A 30 12.47 15.79 -9.67
CA ASP A 30 13.46 16.41 -8.80
C ASP A 30 13.26 17.93 -8.64
N GLU A 31 12.49 18.57 -9.51
CA GLU A 31 12.18 20.01 -9.46
C GLU A 31 10.82 20.27 -8.78
N GLY A 32 10.09 19.21 -8.39
CA GLY A 32 8.78 19.29 -7.77
C GLY A 32 7.63 19.46 -8.76
N LEU A 33 7.88 19.22 -10.04
CA LEU A 33 6.87 19.27 -11.09
C LEU A 33 6.17 17.92 -11.24
N LEU A 34 4.93 17.93 -11.69
CA LEU A 34 4.19 16.70 -11.97
C LEU A 34 4.80 15.92 -13.13
N THR A 35 5.15 14.68 -12.86
CA THR A 35 5.55 13.72 -13.88
C THR A 35 4.35 13.30 -14.75
N ARG A 36 4.62 12.59 -15.87
CA ARG A 36 3.55 11.97 -16.66
C ARG A 36 2.70 11.00 -15.83
N LEU A 37 3.34 10.25 -14.93
CA LEU A 37 2.65 9.38 -13.99
C LEU A 37 1.81 10.18 -12.98
N GLY A 38 2.37 11.24 -12.39
CA GLY A 38 1.66 12.09 -11.44
C GLY A 38 0.39 12.70 -12.02
N ARG A 39 0.40 13.13 -13.29
CA ARG A 39 -0.78 13.62 -13.99
C ARG A 39 -1.85 12.54 -14.12
N LYS A 40 -1.47 11.31 -14.53
CA LYS A 40 -2.41 10.17 -14.58
C LYS A 40 -2.99 9.87 -13.19
N MET A 41 -2.15 9.88 -12.14
CA MET A 41 -2.62 9.63 -10.77
C MET A 41 -3.64 10.67 -10.30
N ALA A 42 -3.48 11.94 -10.70
CA ALA A 42 -4.39 13.03 -10.32
C ALA A 42 -5.82 12.88 -10.89
N ASP A 43 -6.01 12.12 -11.97
CA ASP A 43 -7.32 11.89 -12.57
C ASP A 43 -8.13 10.79 -11.87
N PHE A 44 -7.51 10.01 -11.01
CA PHE A 44 -8.22 9.01 -10.22
C PHE A 44 -8.72 9.62 -8.90
N PRO A 45 -10.03 9.51 -8.59
CA PRO A 45 -10.63 10.06 -7.38
C PRO A 45 -10.31 9.18 -6.14
N MET A 46 -9.02 9.02 -5.85
CA MET A 46 -8.53 8.19 -4.75
C MET A 46 -7.16 8.67 -4.27
N ASP A 47 -6.70 8.14 -3.15
CA ASP A 47 -5.39 8.45 -2.61
C ASP A 47 -4.26 8.07 -3.58
N PRO A 48 -3.18 8.88 -3.66
CA PRO A 48 -2.08 8.64 -4.58
C PRO A 48 -1.46 7.24 -4.52
N PRO A 49 -1.28 6.59 -3.36
CA PRO A 49 -0.82 5.19 -3.30
C PRO A 49 -1.74 4.22 -4.04
N MET A 50 -3.05 4.36 -3.90
CA MET A 50 -4.03 3.50 -4.59
C MET A 50 -4.04 3.75 -6.10
N ALA A 51 -3.97 5.02 -6.52
CA ALA A 51 -3.84 5.36 -7.94
C ALA A 51 -2.56 4.78 -8.56
N LYS A 52 -1.44 4.84 -7.83
CA LYS A 52 -0.17 4.24 -8.24
C LYS A 52 -0.29 2.73 -8.42
N MET A 53 -0.89 2.02 -7.46
CA MET A 53 -1.11 0.56 -7.55
C MET A 53 -1.92 0.19 -8.78
N LEU A 54 -3.01 0.92 -9.03
CA LEU A 54 -3.91 0.65 -10.16
C LEU A 54 -3.18 0.87 -11.49
N ILE A 55 -2.46 1.98 -11.66
CA ILE A 55 -1.70 2.25 -12.88
C ILE A 55 -0.60 1.20 -13.08
N THR A 56 0.15 0.85 -12.04
CA THR A 56 1.22 -0.16 -12.11
C THR A 56 0.68 -1.55 -12.44
N SER A 57 -0.55 -1.87 -12.02
CA SER A 57 -1.17 -3.17 -12.30
C SER A 57 -1.44 -3.41 -13.79
N VAL A 58 -1.55 -2.36 -14.59
CA VAL A 58 -1.68 -2.46 -16.05
C VAL A 58 -0.40 -3.07 -16.64
N ASP A 59 0.75 -2.50 -16.28
CA ASP A 59 2.06 -2.99 -16.75
C ASP A 59 2.35 -4.41 -16.25
N MET A 60 1.78 -4.80 -15.11
CA MET A 60 1.91 -6.14 -14.53
C MET A 60 0.87 -7.14 -15.03
N GLY A 61 -0.12 -6.72 -15.85
CA GLY A 61 -1.18 -7.58 -16.38
C GLY A 61 -2.07 -8.17 -15.29
N CYS A 62 -2.44 -7.37 -14.26
CA CYS A 62 -3.34 -7.74 -13.16
C CYS A 62 -4.33 -6.61 -12.81
N SER A 63 -4.69 -5.81 -13.81
CA SER A 63 -5.55 -4.63 -13.61
C SER A 63 -6.98 -5.00 -13.22
N GLU A 64 -7.49 -6.15 -13.64
CA GLU A 64 -8.84 -6.62 -13.26
C GLU A 64 -8.94 -6.90 -11.76
N GLU A 65 -7.98 -7.62 -11.20
CA GLU A 65 -7.90 -7.90 -9.76
C GLU A 65 -7.68 -6.62 -8.97
N MET A 66 -6.79 -5.74 -9.45
CA MET A 66 -6.48 -4.49 -8.77
C MET A 66 -7.67 -3.54 -8.74
N LEU A 67 -8.46 -3.42 -9.81
CA LEU A 67 -9.70 -2.65 -9.82
C LEU A 67 -10.67 -3.11 -8.73
N SER A 68 -10.80 -4.42 -8.54
CA SER A 68 -11.66 -4.99 -7.50
C SER A 68 -11.10 -4.71 -6.09
N ILE A 69 -9.79 -4.86 -5.89
CA ILE A 69 -9.13 -4.60 -4.60
C ILE A 69 -9.27 -3.13 -4.22
N VAL A 70 -8.95 -2.20 -5.12
CA VAL A 70 -9.03 -0.75 -4.86
C VAL A 70 -10.47 -0.33 -4.57
N ALA A 71 -11.44 -0.86 -5.31
CA ALA A 71 -12.85 -0.62 -5.04
C ALA A 71 -13.29 -1.13 -3.67
N MET A 72 -12.78 -2.28 -3.23
CA MET A 72 -13.05 -2.83 -1.90
C MET A 72 -12.38 -2.04 -0.78
N LEU A 73 -11.17 -1.53 -0.99
CA LEU A 73 -10.46 -0.65 -0.04
C LEU A 73 -11.15 0.71 0.14
N SER A 74 -11.83 1.20 -0.90
CA SER A 74 -12.56 2.48 -0.85
C SER A 74 -13.81 2.45 0.04
N ILE A 75 -14.13 1.29 0.62
CA ILE A 75 -15.34 1.09 1.42
C ILE A 75 -14.98 0.71 2.84
N PRO A 76 -15.51 1.43 3.83
CA PRO A 76 -15.34 1.04 5.21
C PRO A 76 -16.15 -0.23 5.52
N ASN A 77 -15.57 -1.12 6.30
CA ASN A 77 -16.25 -2.24 6.94
C ASN A 77 -17.12 -3.13 6.02
N VAL A 78 -16.46 -3.95 5.20
CA VAL A 78 -17.14 -4.97 4.37
C VAL A 78 -17.78 -6.06 5.24
N PHE A 79 -17.14 -6.44 6.34
CA PHE A 79 -17.62 -7.45 7.26
C PHE A 79 -18.36 -6.82 8.44
N TYR A 80 -19.40 -7.48 8.94
CA TYR A 80 -20.02 -7.14 10.21
C TYR A 80 -19.97 -8.31 11.19
N ARG A 81 -19.92 -8.00 12.48
CA ARG A 81 -19.69 -8.97 13.56
C ARG A 81 -20.68 -8.73 14.69
N PRO A 82 -21.90 -9.30 14.61
CA PRO A 82 -22.93 -9.14 15.64
C PRO A 82 -22.45 -9.71 16.98
N LYS A 83 -22.82 -9.06 18.08
CA LYS A 83 -22.37 -9.47 19.42
C LYS A 83 -22.84 -10.89 19.80
N ASP A 84 -24.03 -11.29 19.36
CA ASP A 84 -24.64 -12.59 19.59
C ASP A 84 -24.13 -13.73 18.71
N LYS A 85 -23.46 -13.41 17.58
CA LYS A 85 -23.04 -14.38 16.56
C LYS A 85 -21.55 -14.23 16.16
N GLN A 86 -20.72 -13.76 17.11
CA GLN A 86 -19.30 -13.46 16.81
C GLN A 86 -18.54 -14.67 16.26
N ALA A 87 -18.65 -15.82 16.93
CA ALA A 87 -17.95 -17.04 16.50
C ALA A 87 -18.40 -17.51 15.09
N GLN A 88 -19.70 -17.37 14.78
CA GLN A 88 -20.20 -17.71 13.44
C GLN A 88 -19.67 -16.74 12.38
N ALA A 89 -19.66 -15.43 12.67
CA ALA A 89 -19.15 -14.43 11.75
C ALA A 89 -17.63 -14.63 11.49
N ASP A 90 -16.87 -14.91 12.54
CA ASP A 90 -15.43 -15.19 12.43
C ASP A 90 -15.17 -16.47 11.60
N ALA A 91 -15.94 -17.54 11.84
CA ALA A 91 -15.84 -18.79 11.09
C ALA A 91 -16.21 -18.61 9.59
N LYS A 92 -17.21 -17.77 9.29
CA LYS A 92 -17.58 -17.44 7.90
C LYS A 92 -16.52 -16.60 7.21
N ARG A 93 -15.97 -15.58 7.90
CA ARG A 93 -14.89 -14.74 7.40
C ARG A 93 -13.64 -15.55 7.10
N ALA A 94 -13.27 -16.49 7.97
CA ALA A 94 -12.09 -17.34 7.81
C ALA A 94 -12.11 -18.17 6.51
N LYS A 95 -13.29 -18.48 5.95
CA LYS A 95 -13.41 -19.18 4.67
C LYS A 95 -12.86 -18.41 3.47
N PHE A 96 -12.79 -17.09 3.58
CA PHE A 96 -12.26 -16.21 2.53
C PHE A 96 -10.77 -15.90 2.70
N PHE A 97 -10.17 -16.29 3.81
CA PHE A 97 -8.78 -15.97 4.09
C PHE A 97 -7.83 -16.49 3.04
N GLN A 98 -6.98 -15.61 2.56
CA GLN A 98 -5.90 -15.93 1.64
C GLN A 98 -4.56 -15.89 2.38
N PRO A 99 -3.68 -16.86 2.14
CA PRO A 99 -2.38 -16.94 2.81
C PRO A 99 -1.44 -15.80 2.45
N GLU A 100 -1.69 -15.13 1.33
CA GLU A 100 -0.92 -13.98 0.86
C GLU A 100 -1.32 -12.68 1.57
N GLY A 101 -2.53 -12.59 2.12
CA GLY A 101 -2.95 -11.43 2.90
C GLY A 101 -4.39 -10.95 2.68
N ASP A 102 -4.69 -9.84 3.36
CA ASP A 102 -6.04 -9.31 3.47
C ASP A 102 -6.57 -8.69 2.16
N HIS A 103 -5.69 -8.08 1.35
CA HIS A 103 -6.10 -7.53 0.05
C HIS A 103 -6.65 -8.62 -0.88
N LEU A 104 -6.00 -9.79 -0.89
CA LEU A 104 -6.49 -10.94 -1.66
C LEU A 104 -7.70 -11.61 -1.02
N THR A 105 -7.83 -11.54 0.30
CA THR A 105 -9.06 -11.91 1.00
C THR A 105 -10.25 -11.05 0.54
N LEU A 106 -10.06 -9.72 0.43
CA LEU A 106 -11.09 -8.82 -0.10
C LEU A 106 -11.46 -9.14 -1.55
N LEU A 107 -10.45 -9.43 -2.38
CA LEU A 107 -10.66 -9.87 -3.77
C LEU A 107 -11.50 -11.15 -3.82
N THR A 108 -11.17 -12.14 -2.98
CA THR A 108 -11.90 -13.40 -2.90
C THR A 108 -13.37 -13.19 -2.50
N VAL A 109 -13.62 -12.30 -1.54
CA VAL A 109 -14.99 -11.92 -1.13
C VAL A 109 -15.75 -11.32 -2.30
N TYR A 110 -15.14 -10.35 -3.00
CA TYR A 110 -15.78 -9.70 -4.15
C TYR A 110 -16.11 -10.71 -5.26
N ASN A 111 -15.17 -11.56 -5.64
CA ASN A 111 -15.36 -12.57 -6.67
C ASN A 111 -16.42 -13.61 -6.29
N ALA A 112 -16.46 -14.05 -5.03
CA ALA A 112 -17.49 -14.96 -4.53
C ALA A 112 -18.89 -14.34 -4.57
N TRP A 113 -19.00 -13.03 -4.27
CA TRP A 113 -20.25 -12.30 -4.38
C TRP A 113 -20.70 -12.16 -5.85
N VAL A 114 -19.80 -11.85 -6.76
CA VAL A 114 -20.08 -11.85 -8.22
C VAL A 114 -20.57 -13.23 -8.69
N SER A 115 -19.88 -14.31 -8.27
CA SER A 115 -20.25 -15.69 -8.58
C SER A 115 -21.62 -16.08 -8.02
N SER A 116 -22.03 -15.48 -6.88
CA SER A 116 -23.37 -15.65 -6.32
C SER A 116 -24.45 -14.83 -7.05
N ARG A 117 -24.12 -14.19 -8.18
CA ARG A 117 -25.00 -13.28 -8.94
C ARG A 117 -25.48 -12.10 -8.10
N PHE A 118 -24.58 -11.52 -7.29
CA PHE A 118 -24.86 -10.34 -6.45
C PHE A 118 -25.96 -10.58 -5.41
N SER A 119 -26.05 -11.80 -4.89
CA SER A 119 -27.12 -12.25 -3.97
C SER A 119 -27.05 -11.56 -2.61
N MET A 120 -28.16 -10.96 -2.19
CA MET A 120 -28.28 -10.38 -0.84
C MET A 120 -28.40 -11.47 0.26
N PRO A 121 -29.16 -12.59 0.07
CA PRO A 121 -29.14 -13.70 1.02
C PRO A 121 -27.74 -14.26 1.25
N TRP A 122 -26.92 -14.40 0.21
CA TRP A 122 -25.53 -14.82 0.33
C TRP A 122 -24.71 -13.86 1.22
N CYS A 123 -24.92 -12.55 1.10
CA CYS A 123 -24.26 -11.57 1.97
C CYS A 123 -24.66 -11.76 3.44
N MET A 124 -25.93 -11.96 3.73
CA MET A 124 -26.44 -12.20 5.10
C MET A 124 -25.85 -13.47 5.70
N ASP A 125 -25.82 -14.57 4.95
CA ASP A 125 -25.29 -15.86 5.37
C ASP A 125 -23.78 -15.83 5.67
N ASN A 126 -23.05 -14.91 5.04
CA ASN A 126 -21.59 -14.77 5.19
C ASN A 126 -21.19 -13.57 6.08
N PHE A 127 -22.13 -12.88 6.72
CA PHE A 127 -21.88 -11.70 7.55
C PHE A 127 -21.15 -10.58 6.79
N ILE A 128 -21.59 -10.33 5.56
CA ILE A 128 -21.03 -9.32 4.66
C ILE A 128 -22.08 -8.24 4.41
N GLN A 129 -21.65 -6.98 4.44
CA GLN A 129 -22.53 -5.85 4.18
C GLN A 129 -22.82 -5.71 2.68
N GLY A 130 -23.97 -6.20 2.22
CA GLY A 130 -24.35 -6.19 0.80
C GLY A 130 -24.45 -4.77 0.20
N ARG A 131 -24.80 -3.75 1.01
CA ARG A 131 -24.79 -2.35 0.57
C ARG A 131 -23.36 -1.87 0.29
N ALA A 132 -22.40 -2.29 1.13
CA ALA A 132 -20.98 -1.99 0.95
C ALA A 132 -20.46 -2.59 -0.38
N LEU A 133 -20.78 -3.87 -0.66
CA LEU A 133 -20.37 -4.51 -1.92
C LEU A 133 -20.98 -3.85 -3.16
N ARG A 134 -22.23 -3.39 -3.10
CA ARG A 134 -22.84 -2.61 -4.21
C ARG A 134 -22.10 -1.31 -4.45
N ARG A 135 -21.73 -0.60 -3.37
CA ARG A 135 -20.91 0.62 -3.48
C ARG A 135 -19.54 0.31 -4.09
N ALA A 136 -18.90 -0.83 -3.71
CA ALA A 136 -17.66 -1.29 -4.37
C ALA A 136 -17.85 -1.48 -5.86
N GLN A 137 -18.95 -2.11 -6.25
CA GLN A 137 -19.27 -2.32 -7.67
C GLN A 137 -19.40 -1.00 -8.42
N ASP A 138 -20.04 0.01 -7.83
CA ASP A 138 -20.20 1.33 -8.46
C ASP A 138 -18.86 2.06 -8.57
N VAL A 139 -18.02 2.03 -7.53
CA VAL A 139 -16.66 2.57 -7.57
C VAL A 139 -15.84 1.86 -8.65
N ARG A 140 -15.89 0.52 -8.71
CA ARG A 140 -15.18 -0.24 -9.74
C ARG A 140 -15.60 0.16 -11.15
N LYS A 141 -16.90 0.35 -11.41
CA LYS A 141 -17.39 0.83 -12.72
C LYS A 141 -16.84 2.21 -13.07
N GLN A 142 -16.80 3.14 -12.11
CA GLN A 142 -16.22 4.47 -12.32
C GLN A 142 -14.72 4.38 -12.67
N LEU A 143 -13.98 3.53 -11.96
CA LEU A 143 -12.56 3.31 -12.23
C LEU A 143 -12.30 2.69 -13.60
N VAL A 144 -13.11 1.73 -14.03
CA VAL A 144 -13.07 1.17 -15.39
C VAL A 144 -13.25 2.29 -16.43
N GLY A 145 -14.22 3.18 -16.25
CA GLY A 145 -14.43 4.32 -17.16
C GLY A 145 -13.23 5.28 -17.23
N ILE A 146 -12.46 5.41 -16.16
CA ILE A 146 -11.21 6.18 -16.17
C ILE A 146 -10.11 5.42 -16.92
N MET A 147 -9.97 4.12 -16.67
CA MET A 147 -9.01 3.26 -17.38
C MET A 147 -9.23 3.27 -18.89
N ASP A 148 -10.50 3.19 -19.33
CA ASP A 148 -10.89 3.26 -20.73
C ASP A 148 -10.48 4.57 -21.40
N ARG A 149 -10.61 5.71 -20.70
CA ARG A 149 -10.16 7.02 -21.20
C ARG A 149 -8.66 7.08 -21.47
N TYR A 150 -7.88 6.30 -20.71
CA TYR A 150 -6.43 6.17 -20.89
C TYR A 150 -6.03 5.04 -21.83
N HIS A 151 -6.99 4.33 -22.44
CA HIS A 151 -6.74 3.16 -23.28
C HIS A 151 -5.90 2.09 -22.57
N HIS A 152 -6.18 1.89 -21.27
CA HIS A 152 -5.52 0.85 -20.49
C HIS A 152 -6.31 -0.46 -20.59
N ASP A 153 -5.63 -1.52 -20.99
CA ASP A 153 -6.23 -2.84 -21.04
C ASP A 153 -6.54 -3.38 -19.63
N ILE A 154 -7.74 -3.95 -19.50
CA ILE A 154 -8.15 -4.64 -18.27
C ILE A 154 -7.79 -6.11 -18.45
N LEU A 155 -6.69 -6.52 -17.81
CA LEU A 155 -6.13 -7.86 -17.90
C LEU A 155 -6.18 -8.55 -16.55
N SER A 156 -6.56 -9.83 -16.57
CA SER A 156 -6.51 -10.71 -15.41
C SER A 156 -5.21 -11.51 -15.37
N CYS A 157 -4.62 -11.64 -14.21
CA CYS A 157 -3.47 -12.51 -13.97
C CYS A 157 -3.87 -13.94 -13.56
N GLY A 158 -5.18 -14.23 -13.48
CA GLY A 158 -5.70 -15.52 -13.03
C GLY A 158 -5.28 -15.84 -11.60
N SER A 159 -4.57 -16.94 -11.40
CA SER A 159 -4.08 -17.38 -10.09
C SER A 159 -2.68 -16.84 -9.72
N ASN A 160 -2.06 -16.03 -10.58
CA ASN A 160 -0.71 -15.51 -10.30
C ASN A 160 -0.75 -14.26 -9.40
N TYR A 161 -1.11 -14.46 -8.16
CA TYR A 161 -1.22 -13.39 -7.16
C TYR A 161 0.10 -12.69 -6.81
N THR A 162 1.24 -13.23 -7.22
CA THR A 162 2.54 -12.54 -7.10
C THR A 162 2.52 -11.19 -7.82
N ARG A 163 1.88 -11.09 -9.00
CA ARG A 163 1.74 -9.84 -9.74
C ARG A 163 0.92 -8.81 -8.96
N VAL A 164 -0.21 -9.26 -8.39
CA VAL A 164 -1.10 -8.42 -7.56
C VAL A 164 -0.35 -7.90 -6.33
N ARG A 165 0.37 -8.76 -5.62
CA ARG A 165 1.16 -8.38 -4.43
C ARG A 165 2.26 -7.36 -4.76
N ARG A 166 2.93 -7.52 -5.91
CA ARG A 166 3.92 -6.54 -6.39
C ARG A 166 3.28 -5.20 -6.74
N ALA A 167 2.11 -5.21 -7.37
CA ALA A 167 1.36 -3.99 -7.66
C ALA A 167 0.92 -3.28 -6.35
N ILE A 168 0.42 -4.01 -5.35
CA ILE A 168 0.11 -3.47 -4.01
C ILE A 168 1.36 -2.86 -3.37
N CYS A 169 2.49 -3.55 -3.45
CA CYS A 169 3.77 -3.08 -2.94
C CYS A 169 4.17 -1.74 -3.57
N SER A 170 3.88 -1.51 -4.87
CA SER A 170 4.23 -0.28 -5.59
C SER A 170 3.54 0.98 -5.07
N GLY A 171 2.40 0.86 -4.43
CA GLY A 171 1.70 1.98 -3.78
C GLY A 171 2.02 2.08 -2.29
N TYR A 172 2.03 0.94 -1.60
CA TYR A 172 2.18 0.90 -0.13
C TYR A 172 3.61 0.60 0.36
N PHE A 173 4.64 0.81 -0.46
CA PHE A 173 6.03 0.58 -0.05
C PHE A 173 6.45 1.40 1.18
N ARG A 174 5.87 2.58 1.42
CA ARG A 174 6.11 3.37 2.64
C ARG A 174 5.51 2.71 3.88
N ASN A 175 4.41 2.01 3.71
CA ASN A 175 3.73 1.23 4.73
C ASN A 175 4.30 -0.20 4.78
N ALA A 176 5.62 -0.35 4.70
CA ALA A 176 6.29 -1.62 4.80
C ALA A 176 6.79 -1.86 6.23
N ALA A 177 6.64 -3.09 6.70
CA ALA A 177 7.13 -3.50 8.01
C ALA A 177 7.81 -4.87 7.96
N LYS A 178 8.80 -5.04 8.83
CA LYS A 178 9.52 -6.30 9.03
C LYS A 178 9.13 -6.87 10.39
N ARG A 179 8.96 -8.19 10.45
CA ARG A 179 8.70 -8.89 11.70
C ARG A 179 9.85 -8.70 12.69
N ASP A 180 9.51 -8.26 13.90
CA ASP A 180 10.47 -8.13 14.99
C ASP A 180 10.63 -9.51 15.68
N PRO A 181 11.87 -9.95 15.99
CA PRO A 181 12.10 -11.21 16.71
C PRO A 181 11.48 -11.26 18.10
N GLN A 182 11.29 -10.10 18.76
CA GLN A 182 10.73 -10.04 20.10
C GLN A 182 9.21 -10.05 20.08
N GLU A 183 8.58 -9.05 19.43
CA GLU A 183 7.12 -8.95 19.34
C GLU A 183 6.71 -8.04 18.19
N GLY A 184 5.66 -8.45 17.45
CA GLY A 184 5.04 -7.65 16.41
C GLY A 184 5.91 -7.40 15.19
N TYR A 185 5.83 -6.20 14.66
CA TYR A 185 6.54 -5.72 13.47
C TYR A 185 7.16 -4.36 13.74
N ARG A 186 8.21 -4.06 12.99
CA ARG A 186 8.82 -2.74 12.96
C ARG A 186 8.68 -2.13 11.57
N THR A 187 8.17 -0.89 11.51
CA THR A 187 8.06 -0.16 10.24
C THR A 187 9.44 0.08 9.64
N LEU A 188 9.56 -0.04 8.32
CA LEU A 188 10.82 0.22 7.59
C LEU A 188 11.00 1.69 7.27
N ALA A 189 9.91 2.46 7.18
CA ALA A 189 9.92 3.91 7.01
C ALA A 189 9.68 4.61 8.35
N GLU A 190 10.11 5.86 8.46
CA GLU A 190 9.73 6.78 9.54
C GLU A 190 10.02 6.32 10.98
N GLY A 191 11.28 6.07 11.29
CA GLY A 191 11.74 5.96 12.68
C GLY A 191 11.52 4.61 13.38
N GLY A 192 11.02 3.60 12.66
CA GLY A 192 11.00 2.23 13.17
C GLY A 192 9.98 1.97 14.29
N GLY A 193 8.77 2.55 14.20
CA GLY A 193 7.68 2.32 15.15
C GLY A 193 7.28 0.84 15.23
N ASN A 194 6.85 0.40 16.41
CA ASN A 194 6.33 -0.95 16.60
C ASN A 194 4.85 -0.98 16.17
N VAL A 195 4.51 -1.91 15.29
CA VAL A 195 3.16 -2.13 14.80
C VAL A 195 2.79 -3.60 14.89
N TYR A 196 1.51 -3.89 14.95
CA TYR A 196 1.01 -5.25 15.18
C TYR A 196 0.01 -5.66 14.11
N LEU A 197 -0.06 -6.96 13.81
CA LEU A 197 -1.15 -7.49 12.99
C LEU A 197 -2.47 -7.41 13.76
N HIS A 198 -3.51 -6.87 13.12
CA HIS A 198 -4.84 -6.90 13.72
C HIS A 198 -5.34 -8.35 13.81
N PRO A 199 -5.99 -8.77 14.92
CA PRO A 199 -6.47 -10.15 15.11
C PRO A 199 -7.41 -10.66 14.00
N SER A 200 -8.07 -9.77 13.29
CA SER A 200 -8.95 -10.11 12.16
C SER A 200 -8.22 -10.29 10.83
N SER A 201 -6.90 -10.09 10.77
CA SER A 201 -6.13 -10.31 9.55
C SER A 201 -5.98 -11.80 9.24
N SER A 202 -6.02 -12.14 7.96
CA SER A 202 -5.74 -13.49 7.45
C SER A 202 -4.33 -13.98 7.81
N LEU A 203 -3.39 -13.05 8.04
CA LEU A 203 -2.00 -13.32 8.37
C LEU A 203 -1.73 -13.47 9.86
N PHE A 204 -2.72 -13.25 10.72
CA PHE A 204 -2.53 -13.23 12.18
C PHE A 204 -1.90 -14.51 12.74
N HIS A 205 -2.35 -15.68 12.26
CA HIS A 205 -1.86 -16.98 12.73
C HIS A 205 -0.57 -17.45 12.03
N ARG A 206 -0.21 -16.83 10.90
CA ARG A 206 1.00 -17.17 10.12
C ARG A 206 1.71 -15.89 9.68
N PRO A 207 2.29 -15.15 10.64
CA PRO A 207 2.90 -13.85 10.37
C PRO A 207 4.13 -13.99 9.47
N PRO A 208 4.14 -13.38 8.26
CA PRO A 208 5.28 -13.39 7.35
C PRO A 208 6.41 -12.47 7.82
N GLU A 209 7.62 -12.62 7.25
CA GLU A 209 8.78 -11.79 7.63
C GLU A 209 8.60 -10.32 7.21
N TYR A 210 8.09 -10.08 5.99
CA TYR A 210 7.87 -8.72 5.45
C TYR A 210 6.44 -8.56 4.99
N VAL A 211 5.87 -7.39 5.30
CA VAL A 211 4.51 -7.02 4.95
C VAL A 211 4.42 -5.59 4.45
N VAL A 212 3.37 -5.31 3.68
CA VAL A 212 2.84 -3.95 3.47
C VAL A 212 1.40 -3.90 3.98
N TYR A 213 0.97 -2.73 4.43
CA TYR A 213 -0.37 -2.51 4.98
C TYR A 213 -1.02 -1.25 4.43
N HIS A 214 -2.33 -1.20 4.46
CA HIS A 214 -3.09 -0.04 4.01
C HIS A 214 -3.02 1.10 5.02
N GLU A 215 -3.40 0.84 6.26
CA GLU A 215 -3.47 1.84 7.34
C GLU A 215 -3.04 1.26 8.69
N VAL A 216 -2.74 2.16 9.63
CA VAL A 216 -2.55 1.83 11.05
C VAL A 216 -3.69 2.42 11.85
N VAL A 217 -4.29 1.62 12.70
CA VAL A 217 -5.35 2.04 13.62
C VAL A 217 -4.84 1.92 15.05
N MET A 218 -4.88 3.04 15.78
CA MET A 218 -4.53 3.09 17.19
C MET A 218 -5.73 2.66 18.04
N THR A 219 -5.55 1.60 18.81
CA THR A 219 -6.50 1.21 19.88
C THR A 219 -5.72 1.04 21.18
N SER A 220 -5.53 -0.16 21.69
CA SER A 220 -4.59 -0.47 22.78
C SER A 220 -3.12 -0.50 22.31
N LYS A 221 -2.91 -0.83 21.02
CA LYS A 221 -1.64 -0.85 20.31
C LYS A 221 -1.88 -0.30 18.90
N GLU A 222 -0.80 -0.03 18.17
CA GLU A 222 -0.87 0.34 16.74
C GLU A 222 -1.05 -0.91 15.88
N TYR A 223 -2.26 -1.12 15.36
CA TYR A 223 -2.59 -2.28 14.53
C TYR A 223 -2.58 -1.95 13.05
N MET A 224 -1.85 -2.74 12.28
CA MET A 224 -1.90 -2.73 10.81
C MET A 224 -3.20 -3.40 10.33
N ARG A 225 -3.88 -2.74 9.40
CA ARG A 225 -5.07 -3.28 8.72
C ARG A 225 -4.80 -3.46 7.25
N GLU A 226 -5.54 -4.40 6.65
CA GLU A 226 -5.40 -4.82 5.25
C GLU A 226 -3.92 -5.07 4.91
N VAL A 227 -3.40 -6.17 5.46
CA VAL A 227 -1.99 -6.51 5.39
C VAL A 227 -1.73 -7.54 4.28
N THR A 228 -0.65 -7.38 3.54
CA THR A 228 -0.21 -8.33 2.50
C THR A 228 1.26 -8.68 2.68
N ALA A 229 1.57 -9.97 2.60
CA ALA A 229 2.93 -10.49 2.62
C ALA A 229 3.69 -10.10 1.34
N ILE A 230 4.92 -9.63 1.49
CA ILE A 230 5.78 -9.23 0.36
C ILE A 230 7.15 -9.88 0.42
N GLU A 231 7.86 -9.85 -0.69
CA GLU A 231 9.29 -10.15 -0.72
C GLU A 231 10.10 -8.86 -0.60
N PRO A 232 11.17 -8.84 0.22
CA PRO A 232 11.94 -7.63 0.45
C PRO A 232 12.54 -7.02 -0.81
N LYS A 233 12.94 -7.83 -1.81
CA LYS A 233 13.49 -7.35 -3.08
C LYS A 233 12.51 -6.46 -3.86
N TRP A 234 11.19 -6.69 -3.73
CA TRP A 234 10.20 -5.89 -4.45
C TRP A 234 10.19 -4.43 -3.99
N LEU A 235 10.49 -4.14 -2.72
CA LEU A 235 10.59 -2.76 -2.22
C LEU A 235 11.65 -1.95 -2.97
N VAL A 236 12.79 -2.56 -3.27
CA VAL A 236 13.86 -1.91 -4.04
C VAL A 236 13.48 -1.78 -5.51
N GLU A 237 12.80 -2.81 -6.08
CA GLU A 237 12.36 -2.78 -7.48
C GLU A 237 11.30 -1.70 -7.73
N VAL A 238 10.28 -1.59 -6.85
CA VAL A 238 9.15 -0.67 -7.05
C VAL A 238 9.43 0.76 -6.56
N ALA A 239 10.35 0.91 -5.61
CA ALA A 239 10.67 2.20 -5.00
C ALA A 239 12.18 2.42 -4.83
N PRO A 240 12.98 2.43 -5.93
CA PRO A 240 14.43 2.56 -5.87
C PRO A 240 14.87 3.95 -5.38
N ARG A 241 13.98 4.94 -5.39
CA ARG A 241 14.21 6.28 -4.81
C ARG A 241 14.09 6.28 -3.29
N PHE A 242 13.43 5.27 -2.71
CA PHE A 242 13.14 5.19 -1.28
C PHE A 242 13.93 4.09 -0.56
N PHE A 243 14.15 2.95 -1.22
CA PHE A 243 14.87 1.80 -0.66
C PHE A 243 16.12 1.45 -1.48
N ARG A 244 17.12 0.93 -0.79
CA ARG A 244 18.29 0.27 -1.38
C ARG A 244 18.52 -1.07 -0.71
N MET A 245 19.22 -1.96 -1.41
CA MET A 245 19.73 -3.19 -0.78
C MET A 245 20.75 -2.82 0.30
N ALA A 246 20.66 -3.43 1.44
CA ALA A 246 21.64 -3.25 2.51
C ALA A 246 22.96 -3.92 2.11
N ASP A 247 24.06 -3.17 2.20
CA ASP A 247 25.39 -3.74 2.02
C ASP A 247 25.89 -4.30 3.35
N PRO A 248 26.09 -5.64 3.45
CA PRO A 248 26.53 -6.29 4.71
C PRO A 248 27.90 -5.81 5.19
N SER A 249 28.74 -5.29 4.29
CA SER A 249 30.11 -4.85 4.62
C SER A 249 30.14 -3.58 5.48
N HIS A 250 29.16 -2.71 5.32
CA HIS A 250 29.07 -1.42 6.04
C HIS A 250 28.13 -1.43 7.25
N LEU A 251 27.52 -2.58 7.58
CA LEU A 251 26.56 -2.65 8.65
C LEU A 251 27.19 -3.14 9.96
N SER A 252 26.80 -2.52 11.08
CA SER A 252 27.11 -3.05 12.41
C SER A 252 26.53 -4.45 12.59
N LYS A 253 27.11 -5.26 13.51
CA LYS A 253 26.64 -6.65 13.79
C LYS A 253 25.12 -6.74 14.00
N ARG A 254 24.50 -5.72 14.63
CA ARG A 254 23.05 -5.65 14.88
C ARG A 254 22.25 -5.36 13.61
N LYS A 255 22.80 -4.57 12.67
CA LYS A 255 22.15 -4.17 11.42
C LYS A 255 22.40 -5.14 10.26
N ARG A 256 23.30 -6.11 10.39
CA ARG A 256 23.61 -7.11 9.33
C ARG A 256 22.42 -7.99 8.94
N GLN A 257 21.37 -8.03 9.76
CA GLN A 257 20.13 -8.73 9.44
C GLN A 257 19.15 -7.89 8.63
N GLU A 258 19.43 -6.59 8.42
CA GLU A 258 18.59 -5.72 7.61
C GLU A 258 18.95 -5.91 6.14
N LYS A 259 18.04 -6.52 5.37
CA LYS A 259 18.22 -6.73 3.93
C LYS A 259 17.96 -5.47 3.09
N ILE A 260 17.24 -4.49 3.66
CA ILE A 260 16.78 -3.28 2.98
C ILE A 260 16.93 -2.09 3.91
N GLN A 261 17.35 -0.96 3.34
CA GLN A 261 17.47 0.31 4.05
C GLN A 261 16.65 1.39 3.35
N PRO A 262 15.84 2.19 4.10
CA PRO A 262 15.26 3.40 3.56
C PRO A 262 16.36 4.44 3.30
N LEU A 263 16.20 5.22 2.24
CA LEU A 263 17.11 6.33 1.91
C LEU A 263 16.78 7.61 2.68
N PHE A 264 15.63 7.63 3.33
CA PHE A 264 15.19 8.77 4.14
C PHE A 264 16.04 8.90 5.40
N ASN A 265 16.53 10.14 5.67
CA ASN A 265 17.25 10.47 6.90
C ASN A 265 16.52 11.57 7.64
N ARG A 266 15.82 11.21 8.72
CA ARG A 266 15.08 12.12 9.61
C ARG A 266 15.97 13.20 10.27
N TYR A 267 17.28 12.95 10.32
CA TYR A 267 18.25 13.84 10.97
C TYR A 267 19.08 14.67 9.99
N ALA A 268 18.65 14.77 8.71
CA ALA A 268 19.32 15.64 7.75
C ALA A 268 19.23 17.10 8.19
N LYS A 269 20.35 17.84 8.10
CA LYS A 269 20.46 19.21 8.62
C LYS A 269 19.62 20.25 7.86
N ASP A 270 19.28 19.99 6.59
CA ASP A 270 18.45 20.88 5.78
C ASP A 270 17.00 20.38 5.81
N GLN A 271 16.21 20.93 6.71
CA GLN A 271 14.80 20.60 6.87
C GLN A 271 13.93 21.13 5.70
N ASP A 272 14.42 22.08 4.90
CA ASP A 272 13.70 22.67 3.77
C ASP A 272 13.83 21.85 2.47
N ASP A 273 14.75 20.88 2.38
CA ASP A 273 14.86 20.00 1.23
C ASP A 273 13.95 18.78 1.40
N TRP A 274 12.70 18.90 0.94
CA TRP A 274 11.70 17.83 0.92
C TRP A 274 12.08 16.63 0.05
N ARG A 275 13.17 16.72 -0.70
CA ARG A 275 13.61 15.68 -1.64
C ARG A 275 14.44 14.64 -0.90
N LEU A 276 14.03 13.40 -0.99
CA LEU A 276 14.84 12.21 -0.64
C LEU A 276 16.18 12.20 -1.40
N SER A 277 16.28 13.06 -2.44
CA SER A 277 17.34 13.10 -3.43
C SER A 277 18.62 13.79 -2.99
N LYS A 278 18.69 14.49 -1.86
CA LYS A 278 19.97 15.10 -1.43
C LYS A 278 21.06 14.04 -1.29
N GLN A 279 20.72 12.89 -0.73
CA GLN A 279 21.65 11.75 -0.64
C GLN A 279 21.93 11.13 -2.03
N GLN A 280 20.94 11.08 -2.92
CA GLN A 280 21.13 10.59 -4.30
C GLN A 280 21.92 11.56 -5.15
N ARG A 281 21.74 12.88 -4.99
CA ARG A 281 22.57 13.90 -5.68
C ARG A 281 24.02 13.83 -5.24
N LEU A 282 24.28 13.73 -3.94
CA LEU A 282 25.63 13.55 -3.41
C LEU A 282 26.28 12.27 -3.94
N ALA A 283 25.54 11.16 -4.00
CA ALA A 283 26.03 9.90 -4.56
C ALA A 283 26.33 10.01 -6.06
N ARG A 284 25.50 10.71 -6.86
CA ARG A 284 25.76 10.95 -8.31
C ARG A 284 26.92 11.88 -8.54
N VAL A 285 27.05 12.95 -7.76
CA VAL A 285 28.21 13.87 -7.85
C VAL A 285 29.51 13.16 -7.49
N LEU A 286 29.51 12.31 -6.47
CA LEU A 286 30.66 11.50 -6.11
C LEU A 286 31.01 10.46 -7.19
N GLN A 287 30.02 9.86 -7.85
CA GLN A 287 30.23 8.93 -8.96
C GLN A 287 30.72 9.64 -10.24
N SER A 288 30.31 10.89 -10.49
CA SER A 288 30.79 11.68 -11.65
C SER A 288 32.18 12.31 -11.47
N GLN A 289 32.71 12.34 -10.24
CA GLN A 289 34.07 12.81 -9.95
C GLN A 289 35.11 11.67 -9.92
N THR A 290 34.67 10.41 -10.09
CA THR A 290 35.55 9.24 -10.10
C THR A 290 35.83 8.70 -11.51
N PHE A 291 35.52 9.49 -12.57
CA PHE A 291 35.89 9.22 -13.97
C PHE A 291 36.80 10.31 -14.52
#